data_27845e9b451d1962ee6828d0ef65f81d
#
_entry.id   27845e9b451d1962ee6828d0ef65f81d
#
_cell.length_a   1.000
_cell.length_b   1.000
_cell.length_c   1.000
_cell.angle_alpha   90.00
_cell.angle_beta   90.00
_cell.angle_gamma   90.00
#
_symmetry.space_group_name_H-M   'P 1'
#
loop_
_entity.id
_entity.type
_entity.pdbx_description
1 polymer ?
#
loop_
_entity_poly.entity_id
_entity_poly.type
_entity_poly.pdbx_seq_one_letter_code
_entity_poly.pdbx_strand_id
1 'polypeptide(L)'
;MRINALVVKEDVVLTGDDINDAHVSMNQYNEPYVSMAFKPRGARIFSEVTGQNVGKRFAIVLDAKMRSAPVIREKIAGGMASIEMGGGGYQEQLSDASVLSLVLRTGALPAPVTIAEVRVVGATLGQDAITSGIEATLLGGLLVLLFMVVYYKSIGFVADLALLLNVVFIMALLAAFGATLTLPGIAGIALTIGMAVDANIIIFERIREELRLGKTARAAVDAGFDKAVSAVLDANITTFIAGVVLFSYGSGPIKGFAVTLMIGIATTLFSAIFVSRTMLDLLTRKAATRLAF
;
A
#
# COMPACT_ATOMS: atom_id res chain seq x y z
N MET A 1 30.73 10.41 -28.11
CA MET A 1 29.32 10.76 -28.20
C MET A 1 29.21 11.95 -29.17
N ARG A 2 28.71 11.76 -30.42
CA ARG A 2 28.50 12.88 -31.35
C ARG A 2 27.17 13.54 -31.02
N ILE A 3 27.21 14.75 -30.51
CA ILE A 3 26.01 15.57 -30.28
C ILE A 3 25.59 16.11 -31.66
N ASN A 4 24.59 15.51 -32.27
CA ASN A 4 23.96 16.07 -33.48
C ASN A 4 22.96 17.16 -33.01
N ALA A 5 23.43 18.39 -32.94
CA ALA A 5 22.54 19.53 -32.70
C ALA A 5 21.77 19.84 -34.01
N LEU A 6 20.45 19.75 -33.94
CA LEU A 6 19.55 20.18 -35.00
C LEU A 6 18.88 21.49 -34.58
N VAL A 7 18.89 22.49 -35.46
CA VAL A 7 18.16 23.73 -35.25
C VAL A 7 16.72 23.51 -35.69
N VAL A 8 15.79 23.76 -34.77
CA VAL A 8 14.34 23.60 -34.96
C VAL A 8 13.70 24.99 -34.99
N LYS A 9 12.70 25.21 -35.84
CA LYS A 9 11.89 26.43 -35.76
C LYS A 9 11.10 26.45 -34.46
N GLU A 10 10.95 27.62 -33.86
CA GLU A 10 10.27 27.81 -32.60
C GLU A 10 8.73 27.63 -32.70
N ASP A 11 8.19 27.76 -33.92
CA ASP A 11 6.75 27.65 -34.16
C ASP A 11 6.25 26.23 -33.95
N VAL A 12 5.38 26.03 -32.94
CA VAL A 12 4.70 24.76 -32.66
C VAL A 12 3.51 24.62 -33.60
N VAL A 13 3.58 23.66 -34.51
CA VAL A 13 2.55 23.43 -35.53
C VAL A 13 1.36 22.63 -34.98
N LEU A 14 1.64 21.61 -34.17
CA LEU A 14 0.68 20.71 -33.54
C LEU A 14 1.09 20.43 -32.11
N THR A 15 0.10 20.26 -31.25
CA THR A 15 0.29 19.87 -29.85
C THR A 15 -0.25 18.46 -29.63
N GLY A 16 0.05 17.85 -28.47
CA GLY A 16 -0.49 16.55 -28.06
C GLY A 16 -2.02 16.52 -28.04
N ASP A 17 -2.67 17.68 -27.82
CA ASP A 17 -4.12 17.80 -27.83
C ASP A 17 -4.77 17.51 -29.19
N ASP A 18 -4.01 17.65 -30.28
CA ASP A 18 -4.48 17.37 -31.64
C ASP A 18 -4.37 15.87 -32.01
N ILE A 19 -3.78 15.04 -31.14
CA ILE A 19 -3.67 13.60 -31.29
C ILE A 19 -4.92 12.95 -30.70
N ASN A 20 -5.50 12.00 -31.42
CA ASN A 20 -6.64 11.20 -30.96
C ASN A 20 -6.19 9.88 -30.31
N ASP A 21 -5.24 9.19 -30.95
CA ASP A 21 -4.65 7.94 -30.47
C ASP A 21 -3.24 7.74 -31.00
N ALA A 22 -2.42 6.99 -30.28
CA ALA A 22 -1.08 6.56 -30.69
C ALA A 22 -0.79 5.17 -30.14
N HIS A 23 -0.39 4.23 -31.00
CA HIS A 23 -0.08 2.85 -30.61
C HIS A 23 1.08 2.29 -31.42
N VAL A 24 1.76 1.29 -30.83
CA VAL A 24 2.81 0.54 -31.56
C VAL A 24 2.17 -0.42 -32.53
N SER A 25 2.65 -0.46 -33.75
CA SER A 25 2.25 -1.40 -34.80
C SER A 25 3.50 -2.01 -35.46
N MET A 26 3.31 -3.10 -36.21
CA MET A 26 4.39 -3.77 -36.93
C MET A 26 4.20 -3.61 -38.44
N ASN A 27 5.28 -3.28 -39.17
CA ASN A 27 5.26 -3.27 -40.62
C ASN A 27 5.36 -4.70 -41.19
N GLN A 28 5.27 -4.80 -42.50
CA GLN A 28 5.39 -6.10 -43.21
C GLN A 28 6.75 -6.80 -43.07
N TYR A 29 7.76 -6.10 -42.57
CA TYR A 29 9.09 -6.64 -42.24
C TYR A 29 9.25 -6.98 -40.75
N ASN A 30 8.15 -6.92 -39.98
CA ASN A 30 8.13 -7.16 -38.56
C ASN A 30 8.96 -6.14 -37.73
N GLU A 31 9.09 -4.90 -38.26
CA GLU A 31 9.76 -3.79 -37.58
C GLU A 31 8.72 -2.93 -36.85
N PRO A 32 8.97 -2.55 -35.58
CA PRO A 32 8.02 -1.74 -34.82
C PRO A 32 8.02 -0.29 -35.32
N TYR A 33 6.82 0.27 -35.44
CA TYR A 33 6.61 1.68 -35.70
C TYR A 33 5.47 2.22 -34.83
N VAL A 34 5.42 3.54 -34.64
CA VAL A 34 4.30 4.18 -33.93
C VAL A 34 3.30 4.69 -34.94
N SER A 35 2.08 4.18 -34.87
CA SER A 35 0.93 4.70 -35.62
C SER A 35 0.22 5.77 -34.81
N MET A 36 -0.05 6.92 -35.43
CA MET A 36 -0.75 8.06 -34.82
C MET A 36 -2.00 8.38 -35.61
N ALA A 37 -3.11 8.63 -34.90
CA ALA A 37 -4.33 9.19 -35.47
C ALA A 37 -4.55 10.59 -34.93
N PHE A 38 -4.84 11.56 -35.79
CA PHE A 38 -5.11 12.94 -35.41
C PHE A 38 -6.62 13.20 -35.27
N LYS A 39 -6.99 14.12 -34.40
CA LYS A 39 -8.34 14.69 -34.36
C LYS A 39 -8.60 15.49 -35.67
N PRO A 40 -9.86 15.75 -36.05
CA PRO A 40 -10.19 16.40 -37.32
C PRO A 40 -9.46 17.73 -37.56
N ARG A 41 -9.23 18.51 -36.52
CA ARG A 41 -8.45 19.77 -36.59
C ARG A 41 -6.99 19.49 -36.88
N GLY A 42 -6.36 18.59 -36.10
CA GLY A 42 -4.97 18.22 -36.26
C GLY A 42 -4.66 17.60 -37.64
N ALA A 43 -5.58 16.75 -38.13
CA ALA A 43 -5.48 16.14 -39.44
C ALA A 43 -5.41 17.15 -40.59
N ARG A 44 -6.22 18.22 -40.53
CA ARG A 44 -6.17 19.33 -41.55
C ARG A 44 -4.85 20.05 -41.49
N ILE A 45 -4.43 20.49 -40.32
CA ILE A 45 -3.14 21.22 -40.13
C ILE A 45 -1.98 20.34 -40.57
N PHE A 46 -1.96 19.06 -40.18
CA PHE A 46 -0.91 18.13 -40.55
C PHE A 46 -0.83 17.87 -42.04
N SER A 47 -1.97 17.75 -42.72
CA SER A 47 -2.05 17.61 -44.18
C SER A 47 -1.52 18.83 -44.91
N GLU A 48 -1.81 20.05 -44.45
CA GLU A 48 -1.31 21.28 -45.04
C GLU A 48 0.20 21.41 -44.85
N VAL A 49 0.68 21.23 -43.62
CA VAL A 49 2.11 21.35 -43.30
C VAL A 49 2.95 20.29 -43.98
N THR A 50 2.50 19.04 -44.02
CA THR A 50 3.24 17.98 -44.74
C THR A 50 3.25 18.22 -46.23
N GLY A 51 2.14 18.74 -46.81
CA GLY A 51 2.09 19.10 -48.23
C GLY A 51 3.06 20.24 -48.66
N GLN A 52 3.27 21.21 -47.75
CA GLN A 52 4.19 22.36 -48.01
C GLN A 52 5.67 22.05 -47.71
N ASN A 53 5.95 20.96 -46.96
CA ASN A 53 7.27 20.66 -46.43
C ASN A 53 7.76 19.24 -46.82
N VAL A 54 7.32 18.69 -47.92
CA VAL A 54 7.84 17.40 -48.46
C VAL A 54 9.34 17.46 -48.63
N GLY A 55 10.05 16.43 -48.19
CA GLY A 55 11.52 16.33 -48.20
C GLY A 55 12.21 17.01 -47.01
N LYS A 56 11.49 17.76 -46.18
CA LYS A 56 12.05 18.37 -44.95
C LYS A 56 11.82 17.45 -43.74
N ARG A 57 12.52 17.74 -42.66
CA ARG A 57 12.36 17.01 -41.38
C ARG A 57 11.26 17.64 -40.54
N PHE A 58 10.46 16.80 -39.91
CA PHE A 58 9.45 17.18 -38.93
C PHE A 58 9.90 16.75 -37.52
N ALA A 59 10.21 17.74 -36.68
CA ALA A 59 10.72 17.45 -35.34
C ALA A 59 9.59 17.14 -34.37
N ILE A 60 9.74 16.05 -33.61
CA ILE A 60 8.91 15.68 -32.50
C ILE A 60 9.64 16.05 -31.20
N VAL A 61 9.12 17.02 -30.47
CA VAL A 61 9.72 17.58 -29.27
C VAL A 61 8.85 17.22 -28.07
N LEU A 62 9.48 16.67 -27.02
CA LEU A 62 8.86 16.36 -25.75
C LEU A 62 9.74 16.92 -24.63
N ASP A 63 9.14 17.65 -23.68
CA ASP A 63 9.84 18.29 -22.55
C ASP A 63 11.08 19.07 -22.99
N ALA A 64 10.93 19.90 -24.03
CA ALA A 64 12.00 20.69 -24.63
C ALA A 64 13.16 19.84 -25.20
N LYS A 65 13.02 18.52 -25.34
CA LYS A 65 13.98 17.61 -25.94
C LYS A 65 13.43 17.04 -27.24
N MET A 66 14.21 17.11 -28.32
CA MET A 66 13.86 16.46 -29.56
C MET A 66 14.00 14.95 -29.42
N ARG A 67 12.91 14.22 -29.63
CA ARG A 67 12.84 12.76 -29.56
C ARG A 67 13.07 12.09 -30.92
N SER A 68 12.51 12.67 -31.95
CA SER A 68 12.65 12.16 -33.31
C SER A 68 12.52 13.31 -34.34
N ALA A 69 13.08 13.16 -35.51
CA ALA A 69 12.98 14.13 -36.62
C ALA A 69 12.87 13.38 -37.96
N PRO A 70 11.75 12.64 -38.19
CA PRO A 70 11.53 11.94 -39.45
C PRO A 70 11.46 12.90 -40.66
N VAL A 71 11.79 12.39 -41.83
CA VAL A 71 11.64 13.14 -43.10
C VAL A 71 10.21 12.94 -43.63
N ILE A 72 9.56 14.02 -44.01
CA ILE A 72 8.25 13.99 -44.66
C ILE A 72 8.44 13.44 -46.09
N ARG A 73 7.95 12.23 -46.36
CA ARG A 73 8.09 11.57 -47.66
C ARG A 73 7.05 12.07 -48.67
N GLU A 74 5.84 12.32 -48.18
CA GLU A 74 4.73 12.77 -49.01
C GLU A 74 3.69 13.55 -48.18
N LYS A 75 2.72 14.17 -48.86
CA LYS A 75 1.58 14.82 -48.19
C LYS A 75 0.70 13.77 -47.50
N ILE A 76 0.47 13.92 -46.20
CA ILE A 76 -0.34 12.99 -45.39
C ILE A 76 -1.75 13.57 -45.21
N ALA A 77 -2.67 13.18 -46.09
CA ALA A 77 -4.05 13.71 -46.10
C ALA A 77 -5.04 12.88 -45.24
N GLY A 78 -4.67 11.65 -44.85
CA GLY A 78 -5.58 10.69 -44.22
C GLY A 78 -5.78 10.84 -42.72
N GLY A 79 -5.16 11.83 -42.08
CA GLY A 79 -5.26 12.00 -40.64
C GLY A 79 -4.59 10.91 -39.79
N MET A 80 -3.83 10.03 -40.42
CA MET A 80 -2.97 9.02 -39.79
C MET A 80 -1.54 9.19 -40.25
N ALA A 81 -0.60 9.07 -39.33
CA ALA A 81 0.83 9.11 -39.60
C ALA A 81 1.55 7.94 -38.95
N SER A 82 2.65 7.50 -39.54
CA SER A 82 3.53 6.47 -38.97
C SER A 82 4.92 7.06 -38.70
N ILE A 83 5.48 6.74 -37.54
CA ILE A 83 6.84 7.09 -37.18
C ILE A 83 7.66 5.80 -37.13
N GLU A 84 8.55 5.64 -38.10
CA GLU A 84 9.48 4.51 -38.11
C GLU A 84 10.58 4.74 -37.08
N MET A 85 10.92 3.71 -36.30
CA MET A 85 12.02 3.76 -35.37
C MET A 85 13.34 3.57 -36.14
N GLY A 86 14.26 4.49 -36.02
CA GLY A 86 15.55 4.42 -36.70
C GLY A 86 16.65 3.97 -35.75
N GLY A 87 17.47 2.97 -36.20
CA GLY A 87 18.67 2.51 -35.47
C GLY A 87 18.40 1.59 -34.30
N GLY A 88 19.42 0.75 -33.96
CA GLY A 88 19.30 -0.19 -32.81
C GLY A 88 18.75 -1.57 -33.17
N GLY A 89 18.83 -2.49 -32.21
CA GLY A 89 18.25 -3.84 -32.32
C GLY A 89 16.73 -3.84 -32.12
N TYR A 90 16.06 -4.92 -32.53
CA TYR A 90 14.61 -5.08 -32.43
C TYR A 90 14.03 -4.72 -31.05
N GLN A 91 14.67 -5.17 -29.96
CA GLN A 91 14.22 -4.88 -28.58
C GLN A 91 14.31 -3.39 -28.23
N GLU A 92 15.34 -2.70 -28.70
CA GLU A 92 15.54 -1.28 -28.49
C GLU A 92 14.49 -0.46 -29.25
N GLN A 93 14.26 -0.80 -30.53
CA GLN A 93 13.21 -0.18 -31.34
C GLN A 93 11.81 -0.40 -30.75
N LEU A 94 11.51 -1.59 -30.22
CA LEU A 94 10.24 -1.89 -29.58
C LEU A 94 10.05 -1.10 -28.27
N SER A 95 11.12 -0.98 -27.49
CA SER A 95 11.12 -0.17 -26.28
C SER A 95 10.87 1.32 -26.59
N ASP A 96 11.61 1.85 -27.56
CA ASP A 96 11.49 3.26 -27.97
C ASP A 96 10.12 3.57 -28.58
N ALA A 97 9.59 2.67 -29.40
CA ALA A 97 8.24 2.78 -29.95
C ALA A 97 7.16 2.76 -28.84
N SER A 98 7.35 1.89 -27.83
CA SER A 98 6.42 1.78 -26.71
C SER A 98 6.41 3.05 -25.85
N VAL A 99 7.58 3.59 -25.54
CA VAL A 99 7.73 4.85 -24.80
C VAL A 99 7.13 6.01 -25.61
N LEU A 100 7.46 6.10 -26.91
CA LEU A 100 6.96 7.18 -27.75
C LEU A 100 5.43 7.13 -27.92
N SER A 101 4.86 5.95 -28.13
CA SER A 101 3.41 5.79 -28.25
C SER A 101 2.68 6.17 -26.96
N LEU A 102 3.21 5.78 -25.81
CA LEU A 102 2.65 6.13 -24.50
C LEU A 102 2.65 7.66 -24.29
N VAL A 103 3.77 8.30 -24.59
CA VAL A 103 3.94 9.75 -24.47
C VAL A 103 2.98 10.51 -25.40
N LEU A 104 2.88 10.09 -26.66
CA LEU A 104 1.97 10.70 -27.63
C LEU A 104 0.50 10.51 -27.28
N ARG A 105 0.16 9.39 -26.67
CA ARG A 105 -1.21 9.06 -26.22
C ARG A 105 -1.63 9.82 -24.98
N THR A 106 -0.72 9.97 -24.01
CA THR A 106 -1.00 10.68 -22.74
C THR A 106 -0.91 12.20 -22.90
N GLY A 107 -0.29 12.68 -23.97
CA GLY A 107 -0.01 14.10 -24.17
C GLY A 107 1.09 14.63 -23.24
N ALA A 108 1.43 15.90 -23.40
CA ALA A 108 2.31 16.59 -22.46
C ALA A 108 1.56 16.79 -21.14
N LEU A 109 2.18 16.43 -20.04
CA LEU A 109 1.61 16.71 -18.70
C LEU A 109 1.42 18.23 -18.55
N PRO A 110 0.26 18.68 -18.03
CA PRO A 110 -0.03 20.12 -17.88
C PRO A 110 0.95 20.88 -16.96
N ALA A 111 1.70 20.12 -16.15
CA ALA A 111 2.74 20.67 -15.27
C ALA A 111 3.97 19.75 -15.29
N PRO A 112 5.20 20.30 -15.17
CA PRO A 112 6.39 19.49 -15.07
C PRO A 112 6.32 18.66 -13.78
N VAL A 113 6.44 17.33 -13.92
CA VAL A 113 6.54 16.42 -12.79
C VAL A 113 7.99 16.04 -12.57
N THR A 114 8.40 16.08 -11.30
CA THR A 114 9.67 15.55 -10.85
C THR A 114 9.43 14.27 -10.07
N ILE A 115 10.32 13.29 -10.23
CA ILE A 115 10.28 12.09 -9.40
C ILE A 115 10.63 12.52 -7.98
N ALA A 116 9.63 12.56 -7.10
CA ALA A 116 9.81 12.99 -5.70
C ALA A 116 10.54 11.91 -4.89
N GLU A 117 10.26 10.62 -5.17
CA GLU A 117 10.86 9.51 -4.45
C GLU A 117 10.84 8.25 -5.33
N VAL A 118 11.97 7.55 -5.36
CA VAL A 118 12.09 6.20 -5.94
C VAL A 118 12.56 5.26 -4.85
N ARG A 119 11.72 4.34 -4.41
CA ARG A 119 12.09 3.25 -3.48
C ARG A 119 12.17 1.95 -4.24
N VAL A 120 13.36 1.44 -4.39
CA VAL A 120 13.60 0.11 -4.95
C VAL A 120 14.03 -0.81 -3.79
N VAL A 121 13.14 -1.72 -3.39
CA VAL A 121 13.47 -2.77 -2.42
C VAL A 121 13.78 -4.03 -3.22
N GLY A 122 15.04 -4.47 -3.18
CA GLY A 122 15.45 -5.74 -3.78
C GLY A 122 14.73 -6.93 -3.10
N ALA A 123 14.46 -8.01 -3.85
CA ALA A 123 13.75 -9.19 -3.34
C ALA A 123 14.44 -9.82 -2.11
N THR A 124 15.77 -9.83 -2.07
CA THR A 124 16.56 -10.33 -0.94
C THR A 124 16.42 -9.46 0.31
N LEU A 125 16.54 -8.13 0.18
CA LEU A 125 16.38 -7.19 1.30
C LEU A 125 14.96 -7.24 1.89
N GLY A 126 13.96 -7.45 1.06
CA GLY A 126 12.58 -7.63 1.50
C GLY A 126 12.40 -8.93 2.30
N GLN A 127 13.00 -10.03 1.84
CA GLN A 127 12.90 -11.32 2.51
C GLN A 127 13.60 -11.31 3.87
N ASP A 128 14.82 -10.76 3.96
CA ASP A 128 15.57 -10.66 5.22
C ASP A 128 14.82 -9.81 6.26
N ALA A 129 14.24 -8.69 5.83
CA ALA A 129 13.45 -7.83 6.71
C ALA A 129 12.16 -8.52 7.21
N ILE A 130 11.48 -9.30 6.35
CA ILE A 130 10.30 -10.09 6.73
C ILE A 130 10.69 -11.15 7.75
N THR A 131 11.75 -11.92 7.49
CA THR A 131 12.21 -12.98 8.39
C THR A 131 12.58 -12.42 9.76
N SER A 132 13.41 -11.36 9.80
CA SER A 132 13.79 -10.69 11.04
C SER A 132 12.57 -10.09 11.78
N GLY A 133 11.61 -9.53 11.05
CA GLY A 133 10.36 -9.00 11.63
C GLY A 133 9.48 -10.08 12.26
N ILE A 134 9.37 -11.24 11.63
CA ILE A 134 8.64 -12.40 12.18
C ILE A 134 9.37 -12.96 13.40
N GLU A 135 10.68 -13.17 13.33
CA GLU A 135 11.49 -13.64 14.46
C GLU A 135 11.38 -12.72 15.67
N ALA A 136 11.51 -11.41 15.46
CA ALA A 136 11.35 -10.42 16.53
C ALA A 136 9.94 -10.44 17.14
N THR A 137 8.89 -10.58 16.30
CA THR A 137 7.50 -10.67 16.76
C THR A 137 7.25 -11.93 17.58
N LEU A 138 7.78 -13.08 17.13
CA LEU A 138 7.68 -14.34 17.85
C LEU A 138 8.42 -14.31 19.19
N LEU A 139 9.65 -13.77 19.20
CA LEU A 139 10.44 -13.62 20.41
C LEU A 139 9.73 -12.67 21.41
N GLY A 140 9.30 -11.50 20.95
CA GLY A 140 8.57 -10.54 21.77
C GLY A 140 7.27 -11.12 22.31
N GLY A 141 6.49 -11.81 21.46
CA GLY A 141 5.27 -12.50 21.86
C GLY A 141 5.52 -13.59 22.92
N LEU A 142 6.57 -14.41 22.75
CA LEU A 142 6.96 -15.43 23.73
C LEU A 142 7.34 -14.82 25.07
N LEU A 143 8.10 -13.72 25.08
CA LEU A 143 8.46 -13.02 26.31
C LEU A 143 7.23 -12.47 27.04
N VAL A 144 6.25 -11.95 26.29
CA VAL A 144 4.98 -11.46 26.83
C VAL A 144 4.17 -12.61 27.45
N LEU A 145 4.01 -13.73 26.75
CA LEU A 145 3.33 -14.93 27.29
C LEU A 145 3.99 -15.43 28.58
N LEU A 146 5.32 -15.53 28.58
CA LEU A 146 6.07 -15.93 29.77
C LEU A 146 5.85 -14.96 30.94
N PHE A 147 5.91 -13.66 30.67
CA PHE A 147 5.67 -12.64 31.68
C PHE A 147 4.27 -12.76 32.28
N MET A 148 3.25 -12.96 31.45
CA MET A 148 1.85 -13.09 31.91
C MET A 148 1.65 -14.30 32.82
N VAL A 149 2.17 -15.47 32.43
CA VAL A 149 2.09 -16.67 33.29
C VAL A 149 2.86 -16.50 34.59
N VAL A 150 4.05 -15.92 34.55
CA VAL A 150 4.89 -15.75 35.76
C VAL A 150 4.29 -14.73 36.72
N TYR A 151 3.81 -13.61 36.20
CA TYR A 151 3.31 -12.52 37.07
C TYR A 151 1.86 -12.72 37.50
N TYR A 152 0.96 -13.10 36.57
CA TYR A 152 -0.48 -13.27 36.84
C TYR A 152 -0.93 -14.72 37.08
N LYS A 153 -0.01 -15.69 37.00
CA LYS A 153 -0.24 -17.12 37.29
C LYS A 153 -1.45 -17.66 36.49
N SER A 154 -2.48 -18.18 37.22
CA SER A 154 -3.64 -18.81 36.57
C SER A 154 -4.47 -17.84 35.71
N ILE A 155 -4.55 -16.58 36.09
CA ILE A 155 -5.26 -15.56 35.31
C ILE A 155 -4.41 -15.15 34.10
N GLY A 156 -3.09 -15.16 34.23
CA GLY A 156 -2.17 -14.95 33.10
C GLY A 156 -2.38 -15.94 31.97
N PHE A 157 -2.62 -17.22 32.31
CA PHE A 157 -2.95 -18.23 31.30
C PHE A 157 -4.24 -17.91 30.50
N VAL A 158 -5.24 -17.29 31.17
CA VAL A 158 -6.45 -16.82 30.47
C VAL A 158 -6.10 -15.71 29.45
N ALA A 159 -5.25 -14.75 29.87
CA ALA A 159 -4.81 -13.70 28.94
C ALA A 159 -4.02 -14.27 27.76
N ASP A 160 -3.15 -15.24 28.01
CA ASP A 160 -2.35 -15.87 26.95
C ASP A 160 -3.23 -16.59 25.93
N LEU A 161 -4.25 -17.30 26.38
CA LEU A 161 -5.18 -17.96 25.48
C LEU A 161 -6.03 -16.94 24.70
N ALA A 162 -6.46 -15.86 25.36
CA ALA A 162 -7.15 -14.76 24.70
C ALA A 162 -6.25 -14.05 23.66
N LEU A 163 -4.95 -13.90 23.96
CA LEU A 163 -3.96 -13.33 23.06
C LEU A 163 -3.73 -14.22 21.82
N LEU A 164 -3.59 -15.53 22.02
CA LEU A 164 -3.45 -16.48 20.90
C LEU A 164 -4.67 -16.46 19.98
N LEU A 165 -5.87 -16.45 20.57
CA LEU A 165 -7.12 -16.31 19.81
C LEU A 165 -7.19 -14.95 19.08
N ASN A 166 -6.72 -13.88 19.71
CA ASN A 166 -6.65 -12.55 19.07
C ASN A 166 -5.77 -12.56 17.82
N VAL A 167 -4.59 -13.18 17.88
CA VAL A 167 -3.70 -13.33 16.70
C VAL A 167 -4.41 -14.12 15.58
N VAL A 168 -5.11 -15.20 15.93
CA VAL A 168 -5.91 -15.97 14.97
C VAL A 168 -7.01 -15.10 14.34
N PHE A 169 -7.73 -14.30 15.14
CA PHE A 169 -8.75 -13.39 14.62
C PHE A 169 -8.17 -12.32 13.69
N ILE A 170 -7.02 -11.74 14.04
CA ILE A 170 -6.32 -10.78 13.17
C ILE A 170 -6.01 -11.44 11.81
N MET A 171 -5.39 -12.62 11.83
CA MET A 171 -5.02 -13.32 10.59
C MET A 171 -6.26 -13.72 9.77
N ALA A 172 -7.32 -14.17 10.43
CA ALA A 172 -8.58 -14.54 9.77
C ALA A 172 -9.25 -13.32 9.10
N LEU A 173 -9.29 -12.17 9.78
CA LEU A 173 -9.87 -10.96 9.21
C LEU A 173 -9.02 -10.37 8.11
N LEU A 174 -7.69 -10.35 8.24
CA LEU A 174 -6.80 -9.93 7.16
C LEU A 174 -7.01 -10.78 5.91
N ALA A 175 -7.12 -12.11 6.08
CA ALA A 175 -7.40 -13.03 4.97
C ALA A 175 -8.81 -12.82 4.37
N ALA A 176 -9.83 -12.62 5.21
CA ALA A 176 -11.21 -12.41 4.76
C ALA A 176 -11.38 -11.12 3.95
N PHE A 177 -10.66 -10.06 4.31
CA PHE A 177 -10.66 -8.79 3.57
C PHE A 177 -9.68 -8.77 2.39
N GLY A 178 -8.94 -9.84 2.13
CA GLY A 178 -7.92 -9.89 1.07
C GLY A 178 -6.79 -8.86 1.28
N ALA A 179 -6.53 -8.48 2.53
CA ALA A 179 -5.51 -7.49 2.85
C ALA A 179 -4.11 -8.07 2.65
N THR A 180 -3.26 -7.35 1.93
CA THR A 180 -1.86 -7.75 1.74
C THR A 180 -1.04 -7.43 2.98
N LEU A 181 -0.35 -8.45 3.50
CA LEU A 181 0.56 -8.26 4.64
C LEU A 181 1.83 -7.55 4.16
N THR A 182 1.99 -6.30 4.55
CA THR A 182 3.18 -5.49 4.27
C THR A 182 4.18 -5.58 5.42
N LEU A 183 5.45 -5.22 5.20
CA LEU A 183 6.45 -5.19 6.27
C LEU A 183 6.02 -4.30 7.46
N PRO A 184 5.50 -3.06 7.26
CA PRO A 184 4.89 -2.31 8.35
C PRO A 184 3.65 -2.97 8.95
N GLY A 185 2.90 -3.79 8.16
CA GLY A 185 1.79 -4.58 8.67
C GLY A 185 2.22 -5.64 9.68
N ILE A 186 3.38 -6.29 9.48
CA ILE A 186 3.98 -7.21 10.47
C ILE A 186 4.29 -6.46 11.77
N ALA A 187 4.88 -5.27 11.68
CA ALA A 187 5.12 -4.41 12.85
C ALA A 187 3.79 -4.01 13.55
N GLY A 188 2.71 -3.81 12.78
CA GLY A 188 1.36 -3.59 13.29
C GLY A 188 0.84 -4.78 14.10
N ILE A 189 1.08 -6.01 13.67
CA ILE A 189 0.72 -7.22 14.44
C ILE A 189 1.52 -7.25 15.75
N ALA A 190 2.83 -7.03 15.71
CA ALA A 190 3.68 -7.00 16.90
C ALA A 190 3.20 -5.95 17.92
N LEU A 191 2.87 -4.75 17.45
CA LEU A 191 2.31 -3.69 18.28
C LEU A 191 0.97 -4.10 18.89
N THR A 192 0.09 -4.73 18.11
CA THR A 192 -1.23 -5.15 18.56
C THR A 192 -1.14 -6.25 19.64
N ILE A 193 -0.16 -7.15 19.55
CA ILE A 193 0.13 -8.15 20.60
C ILE A 193 0.37 -7.44 21.95
N GLY A 194 1.21 -6.39 21.95
CA GLY A 194 1.47 -5.59 23.16
C GLY A 194 0.21 -4.92 23.71
N MET A 195 -0.58 -4.27 22.84
CA MET A 195 -1.82 -3.59 23.24
C MET A 195 -2.91 -4.57 23.72
N ALA A 196 -2.96 -5.79 23.17
CA ALA A 196 -3.91 -6.80 23.60
C ALA A 196 -3.63 -7.28 25.02
N VAL A 197 -2.36 -7.41 25.38
CA VAL A 197 -1.95 -7.76 26.74
C VAL A 197 -2.23 -6.63 27.71
N ASP A 198 -1.96 -5.39 27.33
CA ASP A 198 -2.23 -4.20 28.15
C ASP A 198 -3.72 -4.08 28.53
N ALA A 199 -4.62 -4.31 27.58
CA ALA A 199 -6.06 -4.36 27.86
C ALA A 199 -6.42 -5.41 28.92
N ASN A 200 -5.84 -6.60 28.86
CA ASN A 200 -6.05 -7.65 29.85
C ASN A 200 -5.44 -7.27 31.22
N ILE A 201 -4.25 -6.65 31.24
CA ILE A 201 -3.59 -6.18 32.47
C ILE A 201 -4.47 -5.17 33.21
N ILE A 202 -5.02 -4.17 32.50
CA ILE A 202 -5.92 -3.16 33.10
C ILE A 202 -7.11 -3.84 33.77
N ILE A 203 -7.73 -4.82 33.09
CA ILE A 203 -8.85 -5.58 33.63
C ILE A 203 -8.43 -6.39 34.84
N PHE A 204 -7.31 -7.10 34.78
CA PHE A 204 -6.83 -7.98 35.85
C PHE A 204 -6.40 -7.21 37.10
N GLU A 205 -5.73 -6.08 36.96
CA GLU A 205 -5.40 -5.24 38.10
C GLU A 205 -6.67 -4.70 38.77
N ARG A 206 -7.70 -4.36 37.98
CA ARG A 206 -8.99 -3.95 38.55
C ARG A 206 -9.68 -5.08 39.29
N ILE A 207 -9.69 -6.30 38.77
CA ILE A 207 -10.20 -7.49 39.48
C ILE A 207 -9.42 -7.72 40.77
N ARG A 208 -8.10 -7.56 40.73
CA ARG A 208 -7.23 -7.71 41.91
C ARG A 208 -7.52 -6.68 42.98
N GLU A 209 -7.81 -5.43 42.62
CA GLU A 209 -8.27 -4.40 43.56
C GLU A 209 -9.60 -4.80 44.23
N GLU A 210 -10.58 -5.27 43.44
CA GLU A 210 -11.89 -5.67 43.98
C GLU A 210 -11.76 -6.89 44.90
N LEU A 211 -10.85 -7.82 44.63
CA LEU A 211 -10.55 -8.94 45.55
C LEU A 211 -9.92 -8.46 46.86
N ARG A 212 -9.03 -7.45 46.84
CA ARG A 212 -8.43 -6.84 48.02
C ARG A 212 -9.47 -6.15 48.91
N LEU A 213 -10.57 -5.66 48.28
CA LEU A 213 -11.71 -5.10 48.99
C LEU A 213 -12.62 -6.16 49.63
N GLY A 214 -12.28 -7.46 49.55
CA GLY A 214 -12.98 -8.56 50.19
C GLY A 214 -14.13 -9.15 49.37
N LYS A 215 -14.26 -8.81 48.08
CA LYS A 215 -15.28 -9.41 47.22
C LYS A 215 -14.97 -10.88 46.91
N THR A 216 -16.01 -11.67 46.66
CA THR A 216 -15.85 -13.04 46.14
C THR A 216 -15.24 -12.98 44.73
N ALA A 217 -14.57 -14.05 44.29
CA ALA A 217 -13.93 -14.13 43.01
C ALA A 217 -14.86 -13.71 41.84
N ARG A 218 -16.09 -14.23 41.84
CA ARG A 218 -17.09 -13.88 40.81
C ARG A 218 -17.49 -12.40 40.84
N ALA A 219 -17.82 -11.89 42.05
CA ALA A 219 -18.19 -10.48 42.19
C ALA A 219 -17.04 -9.52 41.89
N ALA A 220 -15.78 -9.95 42.09
CA ALA A 220 -14.61 -9.19 41.74
C ALA A 220 -14.37 -9.16 40.21
N VAL A 221 -14.62 -10.28 39.51
CA VAL A 221 -14.57 -10.33 38.03
C VAL A 221 -15.62 -9.39 37.45
N ASP A 222 -16.90 -9.50 37.88
CA ASP A 222 -17.97 -8.63 37.37
C ASP A 222 -17.65 -7.16 37.60
N ALA A 223 -17.29 -6.77 38.83
CA ALA A 223 -16.98 -5.38 39.16
C ALA A 223 -15.70 -4.87 38.48
N GLY A 224 -14.71 -5.75 38.29
CA GLY A 224 -13.46 -5.42 37.62
C GLY A 224 -13.67 -5.10 36.13
N PHE A 225 -14.42 -5.92 35.43
CA PHE A 225 -14.80 -5.66 34.05
C PHE A 225 -15.62 -4.39 33.90
N ASP A 226 -16.68 -4.23 34.71
CA ASP A 226 -17.56 -3.05 34.62
C ASP A 226 -16.79 -1.73 34.79
N LYS A 227 -15.75 -1.73 35.64
CA LYS A 227 -14.92 -0.55 35.88
C LYS A 227 -13.75 -0.35 34.88
N ALA A 228 -13.23 -1.45 34.33
CA ALA A 228 -12.08 -1.40 33.43
C ALA A 228 -12.47 -1.12 31.98
N VAL A 229 -13.65 -1.55 31.53
CA VAL A 229 -14.07 -1.50 30.13
C VAL A 229 -14.01 -0.08 29.56
N SER A 230 -14.45 0.93 30.30
CA SER A 230 -14.38 2.33 29.82
C SER A 230 -12.95 2.76 29.55
N ALA A 231 -12.00 2.47 30.45
CA ALA A 231 -10.60 2.85 30.27
C ALA A 231 -9.96 2.10 29.09
N VAL A 232 -10.28 0.82 28.91
CA VAL A 232 -9.81 0.01 27.77
C VAL A 232 -10.38 0.56 26.46
N LEU A 233 -11.67 0.92 26.43
CA LEU A 233 -12.28 1.50 25.23
C LEU A 233 -11.66 2.86 24.89
N ASP A 234 -11.50 3.76 25.86
CA ASP A 234 -10.96 5.10 25.64
C ASP A 234 -9.54 5.05 25.06
N ALA A 235 -8.67 4.20 25.62
CA ALA A 235 -7.31 4.01 25.13
C ALA A 235 -7.29 3.48 23.69
N ASN A 236 -8.14 2.51 23.38
CA ASN A 236 -8.18 1.88 22.05
C ASN A 236 -8.88 2.76 21.00
N ILE A 237 -9.92 3.54 21.35
CA ILE A 237 -10.57 4.48 20.44
C ILE A 237 -9.58 5.54 19.94
N THR A 238 -8.76 6.09 20.83
CA THR A 238 -7.74 7.07 20.44
C THR A 238 -6.76 6.50 19.40
N THR A 239 -6.29 5.29 19.63
CA THR A 239 -5.40 4.59 18.69
C THR A 239 -6.11 4.21 17.38
N PHE A 240 -7.39 3.82 17.45
CA PHE A 240 -8.22 3.53 16.30
C PHE A 240 -8.39 4.77 15.38
N ILE A 241 -8.63 5.94 15.97
CA ILE A 241 -8.72 7.21 15.23
C ILE A 241 -7.40 7.51 14.51
N ALA A 242 -6.25 7.30 15.18
CA ALA A 242 -4.95 7.41 14.54
C ALA A 242 -4.80 6.44 13.35
N GLY A 243 -5.28 5.20 13.49
CA GLY A 243 -5.34 4.21 12.41
C GLY A 243 -6.17 4.69 11.21
N VAL A 244 -7.35 5.27 11.44
CA VAL A 244 -8.21 5.85 10.39
C VAL A 244 -7.51 6.99 9.66
N VAL A 245 -6.84 7.88 10.38
CA VAL A 245 -6.06 8.98 9.78
C VAL A 245 -4.91 8.43 8.92
N LEU A 246 -4.15 7.46 9.43
CA LEU A 246 -3.07 6.82 8.68
C LEU A 246 -3.59 6.08 7.44
N PHE A 247 -4.76 5.47 7.49
CA PHE A 247 -5.39 4.84 6.35
C PHE A 247 -5.83 5.86 5.29
N SER A 248 -6.40 6.97 5.72
CA SER A 248 -6.95 8.00 4.82
C SER A 248 -5.86 8.79 4.10
N TYR A 249 -4.81 9.18 4.82
CA TYR A 249 -3.75 10.05 4.31
C TYR A 249 -2.44 9.32 4.03
N GLY A 250 -2.27 8.10 4.48
CA GLY A 250 -1.08 7.29 4.25
C GLY A 250 -0.97 6.81 2.80
N SER A 251 0.25 6.50 2.38
CA SER A 251 0.54 5.91 1.06
C SER A 251 1.08 4.48 1.19
N GLY A 252 0.81 3.63 0.21
CA GLY A 252 1.39 2.29 0.04
C GLY A 252 1.55 1.49 1.34
N PRO A 253 2.78 1.30 1.83
CA PRO A 253 3.07 0.48 3.01
C PRO A 253 2.42 0.97 4.30
N ILE A 254 2.22 2.30 4.46
CA ILE A 254 1.59 2.90 5.65
C ILE A 254 0.11 2.51 5.73
N LYS A 255 -0.59 2.39 4.60
CA LYS A 255 -1.97 1.88 4.58
C LYS A 255 -2.06 0.44 5.07
N GLY A 256 -1.11 -0.41 4.71
CA GLY A 256 -1.04 -1.78 5.21
C GLY A 256 -0.90 -1.85 6.72
N PHE A 257 -0.01 -1.01 7.31
CA PHE A 257 0.11 -0.86 8.76
C PHE A 257 -1.21 -0.39 9.39
N ALA A 258 -1.86 0.63 8.84
CA ALA A 258 -3.10 1.19 9.36
C ALA A 258 -4.24 0.16 9.37
N VAL A 259 -4.39 -0.63 8.29
CA VAL A 259 -5.39 -1.72 8.21
C VAL A 259 -5.13 -2.77 9.29
N THR A 260 -3.88 -3.23 9.44
CA THR A 260 -3.52 -4.21 10.46
C THR A 260 -3.78 -3.67 11.86
N LEU A 261 -3.45 -2.41 12.12
CA LEU A 261 -3.68 -1.75 13.41
C LEU A 261 -5.17 -1.66 13.74
N MET A 262 -6.01 -1.21 12.81
CA MET A 262 -7.46 -1.08 13.02
C MET A 262 -8.13 -2.43 13.26
N ILE A 263 -7.79 -3.45 12.46
CA ILE A 263 -8.27 -4.82 12.66
C ILE A 263 -7.79 -5.34 14.02
N GLY A 264 -6.52 -5.13 14.33
CA GLY A 264 -5.93 -5.55 15.60
C GLY A 264 -6.62 -4.93 16.82
N ILE A 265 -6.95 -3.64 16.78
CA ILE A 265 -7.70 -2.98 17.86
C ILE A 265 -9.10 -3.58 18.01
N ALA A 266 -9.82 -3.79 16.90
CA ALA A 266 -11.16 -4.37 16.94
C ALA A 266 -11.15 -5.79 17.54
N THR A 267 -10.19 -6.62 17.12
CA THR A 267 -10.04 -7.99 17.64
C THR A 267 -9.55 -8.01 19.09
N THR A 268 -8.68 -7.06 19.47
CA THR A 268 -8.23 -6.89 20.86
C THR A 268 -9.38 -6.56 21.80
N LEU A 269 -10.23 -5.61 21.43
CA LEU A 269 -11.41 -5.26 22.21
C LEU A 269 -12.35 -6.46 22.35
N PHE A 270 -12.58 -7.19 21.26
CA PHE A 270 -13.40 -8.40 21.31
C PHE A 270 -12.77 -9.47 22.21
N SER A 271 -11.49 -9.74 22.05
CA SER A 271 -10.77 -10.77 22.82
C SER A 271 -10.69 -10.41 24.31
N ALA A 272 -10.31 -9.18 24.65
CA ALA A 272 -10.17 -8.77 26.03
C ALA A 272 -11.51 -8.68 26.76
N ILE A 273 -12.57 -8.16 26.11
CA ILE A 273 -13.86 -7.94 26.78
C ILE A 273 -14.72 -9.19 26.77
N PHE A 274 -14.81 -9.92 25.65
CA PHE A 274 -15.73 -11.07 25.56
C PHE A 274 -15.02 -12.39 25.84
N VAL A 275 -13.87 -12.67 25.23
CA VAL A 275 -13.19 -13.95 25.38
C VAL A 275 -12.63 -14.09 26.79
N SER A 276 -11.87 -13.11 27.29
CA SER A 276 -11.27 -13.13 28.62
C SER A 276 -12.37 -13.18 29.71
N ARG A 277 -13.46 -12.39 29.57
CA ARG A 277 -14.59 -12.43 30.50
C ARG A 277 -15.22 -13.81 30.53
N THR A 278 -15.58 -14.38 29.39
CA THR A 278 -16.19 -15.72 29.31
C THR A 278 -15.34 -16.79 29.99
N MET A 279 -14.01 -16.73 29.76
CA MET A 279 -13.07 -17.68 30.35
C MET A 279 -13.00 -17.52 31.89
N LEU A 280 -12.92 -16.27 32.36
CA LEU A 280 -12.92 -16.01 33.83
C LEU A 280 -14.26 -16.38 34.50
N ASP A 281 -15.36 -16.14 33.82
CA ASP A 281 -16.67 -16.57 34.30
C ASP A 281 -16.77 -18.10 34.41
N LEU A 282 -16.24 -18.84 33.46
CA LEU A 282 -16.17 -20.31 33.50
C LEU A 282 -15.28 -20.79 34.65
N LEU A 283 -14.13 -20.15 34.87
CA LEU A 283 -13.20 -20.48 35.95
C LEU A 283 -13.81 -20.18 37.34
N THR A 284 -14.57 -19.10 37.46
CA THR A 284 -15.16 -18.66 38.76
C THR A 284 -16.53 -19.26 39.04
N ARG A 285 -17.07 -20.13 38.17
CA ARG A 285 -18.37 -20.81 38.34
C ARG A 285 -18.41 -21.69 39.58
N LYS A 286 -17.31 -22.31 40.01
CA LYS A 286 -17.23 -23.08 41.23
C LYS A 286 -16.98 -22.13 42.40
N ALA A 287 -17.92 -22.08 43.38
CA ALA A 287 -17.91 -21.15 44.53
C ALA A 287 -16.64 -21.19 45.41
N ALA A 288 -15.80 -22.21 45.27
CA ALA A 288 -14.54 -22.40 46.01
C ALA A 288 -13.28 -21.99 45.24
N THR A 289 -13.40 -21.44 44.04
CA THR A 289 -12.21 -21.11 43.22
C THR A 289 -11.52 -19.85 43.74
N ARG A 290 -10.32 -20.03 44.28
CA ARG A 290 -9.44 -18.90 44.60
C ARG A 290 -8.70 -18.52 43.31
N LEU A 291 -8.92 -17.30 42.83
CA LEU A 291 -8.11 -16.75 41.75
C LEU A 291 -6.68 -16.54 42.29
N ALA A 292 -5.71 -17.21 41.71
CA ALA A 292 -4.29 -16.99 42.02
C ALA A 292 -3.75 -15.88 41.11
N PHE A 293 -3.33 -14.83 41.74
CA PHE A 293 -2.60 -13.70 41.14
C PHE A 293 -1.11 -13.78 41.45
#